data_d04e432b6f52721ac813f36913cb4a9d
#
_entry.id   d04e432b6f52721ac813f36913cb4a9d
#
_cell.length_a   1.000
_cell.length_b   1.000
_cell.length_c   1.000
_cell.angle_alpha   90.00
_cell.angle_beta   90.00
_cell.angle_gamma   90.00
#
_symmetry.space_group_name_H-M   'P 1'
#
loop_
_entity.id
_entity.type
_entity.pdbx_description
1 polymer ?
#
loop_
_entity_poly.entity_id
_entity_poly.type
_entity_poly.pdbx_seq_one_letter_code
_entity_poly.pdbx_strand_id
1 'polypeptide(L)'
;MFPSLPGGALQSSLRLPDLHSKRLIFNRLGQPAQVHVYSAECRAGERLRVQLLVPMLPIGGAVTPAFAVVAQSLPYSADAQKLPIPLPAGYSAVVATPPTQLVAPMKDVLTRARYYPGPVIDTRALVSGRAYIVVWSPHHHMGKYVLQVGHRWPFHWTYWVQLPYYWWRIRGWFGLSRAAVTSAFVAVFLLIAVILAGLTQRERSNVRSQ
;
A
#
# COMPACT_ATOMS: atom_id res chain seq x y z
N MET A 1 4.29 -0.38 1.62
CA MET A 1 4.77 0.97 1.97
C MET A 1 4.03 1.46 3.21
N PHE A 2 4.72 2.02 4.18
CA PHE A 2 4.16 2.64 5.39
C PHE A 2 4.55 4.11 5.35
N PRO A 3 3.77 4.96 4.70
CA PRO A 3 4.11 6.36 4.58
C PRO A 3 3.92 7.11 5.90
N SER A 4 4.52 8.29 5.99
CA SER A 4 4.09 9.32 6.93
C SER A 4 2.62 9.67 6.70
N LEU A 5 1.97 10.30 7.66
CA LEU A 5 0.57 10.72 7.53
C LEU A 5 0.45 11.66 6.31
N PRO A 6 -0.39 11.35 5.33
CA PRO A 6 -0.66 12.25 4.22
C PRO A 6 -1.46 13.46 4.72
N GLY A 7 -1.26 14.60 4.09
CA GLY A 7 -2.05 15.79 4.41
C GLY A 7 -3.51 15.67 3.96
N GLY A 8 -4.37 16.50 4.53
CA GLY A 8 -5.80 16.55 4.22
C GLY A 8 -6.17 17.45 3.04
N ALA A 9 -5.22 18.10 2.38
CA ALA A 9 -5.45 18.98 1.26
C ALA A 9 -4.56 18.61 0.06
N LEU A 10 -4.93 19.08 -1.14
CA LEU A 10 -4.19 18.78 -2.37
C LEU A 10 -2.75 19.31 -2.31
N GLN A 11 -2.53 20.49 -1.67
CA GLN A 11 -1.21 21.10 -1.52
C GLN A 11 -0.29 20.32 -0.56
N SER A 12 -0.88 19.69 0.47
CA SER A 12 -0.16 18.89 1.48
C SER A 12 -0.17 17.40 1.15
N SER A 13 -0.48 17.02 -0.10
CA SER A 13 -0.57 15.64 -0.54
C SER A 13 0.75 14.88 -0.41
N LEU A 14 0.69 13.63 0.00
CA LEU A 14 1.84 12.74 0.01
C LEU A 14 2.18 12.28 -1.41
N ARG A 15 3.37 12.64 -1.88
CA ARG A 15 3.81 12.27 -3.22
C ARG A 15 4.17 10.79 -3.31
N LEU A 16 3.56 10.09 -4.26
CA LEU A 16 3.91 8.73 -4.64
C LEU A 16 4.90 8.77 -5.81
N PRO A 17 5.84 7.84 -5.90
CA PRO A 17 6.83 7.84 -6.98
C PRO A 17 6.21 7.64 -8.36
N ASP A 18 5.23 6.74 -8.47
CA ASP A 18 4.51 6.42 -9.70
C ASP A 18 3.18 5.75 -9.39
N LEU A 19 2.28 5.69 -10.38
CA LEU A 19 0.99 4.99 -10.32
C LEU A 19 0.97 3.67 -11.13
N HIS A 20 2.08 3.28 -11.76
CA HIS A 20 2.18 2.05 -12.54
C HIS A 20 2.50 0.84 -11.68
N SER A 21 3.53 1.00 -10.84
CA SER A 21 4.03 -0.09 -10.01
C SER A 21 3.03 -0.45 -8.93
N LYS A 22 2.68 -1.72 -8.84
CA LYS A 22 1.77 -2.22 -7.81
C LYS A 22 2.36 -2.00 -6.43
N ARG A 23 1.72 -1.17 -5.63
CA ARG A 23 2.11 -0.82 -4.26
C ARG A 23 0.94 -0.95 -3.32
N LEU A 24 1.21 -1.48 -2.14
CA LEU A 24 0.27 -1.49 -1.02
C LEU A 24 0.67 -0.37 -0.05
N ILE A 25 -0.25 0.54 0.21
CA ILE A 25 -0.10 1.67 1.13
C ILE A 25 -0.93 1.33 2.37
N PHE A 26 -0.26 1.12 3.48
CA PHE A 26 -0.86 0.81 4.78
C PHE A 26 -1.01 2.10 5.57
N ASN A 27 -2.25 2.48 5.88
CA ASN A 27 -2.50 3.70 6.63
C ASN A 27 -3.71 3.57 7.57
N ARG A 28 -3.97 4.61 8.36
CA ARG A 28 -5.06 4.65 9.34
C ARG A 28 -5.69 6.04 9.34
N LEU A 29 -7.02 6.10 9.25
CA LEU A 29 -7.79 7.29 9.60
C LEU A 29 -7.86 7.36 11.13
N GLY A 30 -7.20 8.33 11.72
CA GLY A 30 -7.08 8.50 13.17
C GLY A 30 -8.11 9.47 13.76
N GLN A 31 -8.77 10.26 12.92
CA GLN A 31 -9.79 11.23 13.30
C GLN A 31 -11.04 11.08 12.44
N PRO A 32 -12.25 11.40 12.96
CA PRO A 32 -13.51 11.16 12.24
C PRO A 32 -13.60 11.85 10.86
N ALA A 33 -13.15 13.09 10.76
CA ALA A 33 -13.20 13.88 9.52
C ALA A 33 -11.87 13.89 8.74
N GLN A 34 -10.96 12.96 9.05
CA GLN A 34 -9.66 12.93 8.43
C GLN A 34 -9.74 12.55 6.96
N VAL A 35 -9.05 13.32 6.14
CA VAL A 35 -8.87 13.06 4.71
C VAL A 35 -7.40 12.78 4.45
N HIS A 36 -7.11 11.78 3.67
CA HIS A 36 -5.76 11.48 3.21
C HIS A 36 -5.64 11.73 1.72
N VAL A 37 -4.68 12.54 1.32
CA VAL A 37 -4.45 12.89 -0.07
C VAL A 37 -3.07 12.41 -0.52
N TYR A 38 -3.06 11.61 -1.56
CA TYR A 38 -1.85 11.15 -2.23
C TYR A 38 -1.78 11.79 -3.61
N SER A 39 -0.59 12.06 -4.11
CA SER A 39 -0.39 12.60 -5.45
C SER A 39 0.69 11.86 -6.20
N ALA A 40 0.55 11.77 -7.51
CA ALA A 40 1.60 11.28 -8.40
C ALA A 40 1.47 11.95 -9.76
N GLU A 41 2.58 12.02 -10.47
CA GLU A 41 2.59 12.45 -11.87
C GLU A 41 2.06 11.31 -12.74
N CYS A 42 1.24 11.63 -13.73
CA CYS A 42 0.73 10.70 -14.72
C CYS A 42 0.91 11.27 -16.13
N ARG A 43 1.00 10.38 -17.09
CA ARG A 43 1.08 10.73 -18.53
C ARG A 43 -0.28 10.50 -19.20
N ALA A 44 -0.55 11.23 -20.27
CA ALA A 44 -1.72 10.98 -21.10
C ALA A 44 -1.74 9.52 -21.58
N GLY A 45 -2.90 8.88 -21.53
CA GLY A 45 -3.09 7.45 -21.83
C GLY A 45 -2.71 6.49 -20.72
N GLU A 46 -2.10 6.96 -19.65
CA GLU A 46 -1.68 6.12 -18.52
C GLU A 46 -2.86 5.53 -17.76
N ARG A 47 -2.78 4.23 -17.47
CA ARG A 47 -3.80 3.53 -16.68
C ARG A 47 -3.65 3.85 -15.20
N LEU A 48 -4.70 4.41 -14.64
CA LEU A 48 -4.83 4.74 -13.23
C LEU A 48 -5.68 3.65 -12.56
N ARG A 49 -5.03 2.71 -11.90
CA ARG A 49 -5.72 1.64 -11.17
C ARG A 49 -5.47 1.78 -9.69
N VAL A 50 -6.55 1.98 -8.96
CA VAL A 50 -6.57 2.10 -7.50
C VAL A 50 -7.63 1.17 -6.94
N GLN A 51 -7.28 0.39 -5.92
CA GLN A 51 -8.17 -0.51 -5.23
C GLN A 51 -8.06 -0.32 -3.73
N LEU A 52 -9.19 -0.29 -3.07
CA LEU A 52 -9.25 -0.36 -1.63
C LEU A 52 -9.20 -1.82 -1.16
N LEU A 53 -8.44 -2.08 -0.11
CA LEU A 53 -8.41 -3.36 0.59
C LEU A 53 -8.72 -3.11 2.07
N VAL A 54 -9.73 -3.78 2.60
CA VAL A 54 -10.10 -3.68 4.01
C VAL A 54 -9.36 -4.77 4.79
N PRO A 55 -8.47 -4.43 5.73
CA PRO A 55 -7.71 -5.43 6.45
C PRO A 55 -8.61 -6.20 7.43
N MET A 56 -8.49 -7.52 7.46
CA MET A 56 -9.10 -8.36 8.47
C MET A 56 -8.20 -8.39 9.71
N LEU A 57 -8.52 -7.58 10.70
CA LEU A 57 -7.72 -7.44 11.92
C LEU A 57 -8.25 -8.36 13.02
N PRO A 58 -7.36 -8.97 13.86
CA PRO A 58 -7.78 -9.82 14.99
C PRO A 58 -8.61 -9.06 16.04
N ILE A 59 -8.33 -7.80 16.25
CA ILE A 59 -8.95 -6.94 17.29
C ILE A 59 -9.59 -5.74 16.61
N GLY A 60 -10.54 -5.92 15.71
CA GLY A 60 -11.28 -4.82 15.11
C GLY A 60 -10.41 -3.65 14.59
N GLY A 61 -11.02 -2.49 14.40
CA GLY A 61 -10.32 -1.25 14.00
C GLY A 61 -9.98 -1.15 12.49
N ALA A 62 -10.57 -2.00 11.66
CA ALA A 62 -10.61 -1.80 10.21
C ALA A 62 -11.72 -0.81 9.85
N VAL A 63 -11.53 -0.06 8.79
CA VAL A 63 -12.52 0.83 8.21
C VAL A 63 -12.64 0.58 6.72
N THR A 64 -13.84 0.77 6.20
CA THR A 64 -14.10 0.74 4.75
C THR A 64 -14.29 2.19 4.28
N PRO A 65 -13.22 2.92 3.95
CA PRO A 65 -13.33 4.29 3.50
C PRO A 65 -13.88 4.36 2.08
N ALA A 66 -14.39 5.53 1.71
CA ALA A 66 -14.52 5.93 0.32
C ALA A 66 -13.17 6.42 -0.20
N PHE A 67 -12.99 6.35 -1.50
CA PHE A 67 -11.85 7.00 -2.13
C PHE A 67 -12.21 7.51 -3.52
N ALA A 68 -11.43 8.47 -4.00
CA ALA A 68 -11.58 9.04 -5.33
C ALA A 68 -10.22 9.12 -6.02
N VAL A 69 -10.24 8.98 -7.34
CA VAL A 69 -9.14 9.38 -8.22
C VAL A 69 -9.52 10.70 -8.86
N VAL A 70 -8.65 11.69 -8.70
CA VAL A 70 -8.82 13.06 -9.19
C VAL A 70 -7.71 13.36 -10.18
N ALA A 71 -8.06 13.68 -11.43
CA ALA A 71 -7.11 14.12 -12.44
C ALA A 71 -7.81 15.02 -13.45
N GLN A 72 -7.02 15.64 -14.33
CA GLN A 72 -7.57 16.49 -15.37
C GLN A 72 -8.40 15.68 -16.38
N SER A 73 -9.56 16.20 -16.74
CA SER A 73 -10.43 15.66 -17.79
C SER A 73 -10.85 14.19 -17.61
N LEU A 74 -10.96 13.69 -16.37
CA LEU A 74 -11.53 12.36 -16.14
C LEU A 74 -13.02 12.33 -16.54
N PRO A 75 -13.57 11.13 -16.83
CA PRO A 75 -15.01 10.98 -17.05
C PRO A 75 -15.82 11.54 -15.89
N TYR A 76 -16.94 12.17 -16.22
CA TYR A 76 -17.85 12.72 -15.20
C TYR A 76 -18.37 11.57 -14.30
N SER A 77 -18.35 11.81 -13.01
CA SER A 77 -18.97 10.94 -12.01
C SER A 77 -19.99 11.75 -11.21
N ALA A 78 -21.23 11.29 -11.16
CA ALA A 78 -22.28 11.92 -10.36
C ALA A 78 -21.90 12.01 -8.87
N ASP A 79 -21.08 11.07 -8.40
CA ASP A 79 -20.61 11.00 -7.02
C ASP A 79 -19.47 11.99 -6.70
N ALA A 80 -18.98 12.74 -7.67
CA ALA A 80 -17.93 13.74 -7.45
C ALA A 80 -18.33 14.81 -6.41
N GLN A 81 -19.62 15.07 -6.25
CA GLN A 81 -20.14 15.98 -5.22
C GLN A 81 -19.93 15.47 -3.78
N LYS A 82 -19.69 14.15 -3.60
CA LYS A 82 -19.43 13.56 -2.29
C LYS A 82 -17.98 13.74 -1.81
N LEU A 83 -17.14 14.38 -2.63
CA LEU A 83 -15.73 14.62 -2.29
C LEU A 83 -15.63 15.60 -1.13
N PRO A 84 -14.85 15.31 -0.08
CA PRO A 84 -14.72 16.17 1.10
C PRO A 84 -13.79 17.37 0.87
N ILE A 85 -13.19 17.51 -0.30
CA ILE A 85 -12.29 18.59 -0.66
C ILE A 85 -12.71 19.26 -1.95
N PRO A 86 -12.48 20.57 -2.11
CA PRO A 86 -12.80 21.28 -3.36
C PRO A 86 -11.89 20.79 -4.49
N LEU A 87 -12.47 20.64 -5.68
CA LEU A 87 -11.72 20.31 -6.89
C LEU A 87 -11.14 21.58 -7.52
N PRO A 88 -9.88 21.56 -7.97
CA PRO A 88 -9.31 22.63 -8.75
C PRO A 88 -10.02 22.74 -10.12
N ALA A 89 -9.97 23.93 -10.73
CA ALA A 89 -10.51 24.13 -12.07
C ALA A 89 -9.87 23.17 -13.08
N GLY A 90 -10.68 22.54 -13.92
CA GLY A 90 -10.25 21.57 -14.94
C GLY A 90 -9.99 20.16 -14.42
N TYR A 91 -10.14 19.91 -13.11
CA TYR A 91 -10.05 18.57 -12.54
C TYR A 91 -11.44 17.93 -12.38
N SER A 92 -11.47 16.63 -12.60
CA SER A 92 -12.65 15.80 -12.39
C SER A 92 -12.30 14.65 -11.43
N ALA A 93 -13.30 14.07 -10.80
CA ALA A 93 -13.12 12.98 -9.85
C ALA A 93 -13.97 11.76 -10.23
N VAL A 94 -13.38 10.58 -10.15
CA VAL A 94 -14.11 9.32 -10.15
C VAL A 94 -14.11 8.81 -8.70
N VAL A 95 -15.29 8.62 -8.13
CA VAL A 95 -15.47 8.26 -6.73
C VAL A 95 -15.89 6.80 -6.62
N ALA A 96 -15.29 6.08 -5.69
CA ALA A 96 -15.69 4.74 -5.28
C ALA A 96 -16.17 4.77 -3.84
N THR A 97 -17.45 4.47 -3.66
CA THR A 97 -18.08 4.38 -2.34
C THR A 97 -17.87 3.00 -1.71
N PRO A 98 -17.90 2.90 -0.38
CA PRO A 98 -17.82 1.61 0.30
C PRO A 98 -18.89 0.65 -0.21
N PRO A 99 -18.57 -0.64 -0.44
CA PRO A 99 -19.56 -1.62 -0.80
C PRO A 99 -20.49 -1.90 0.37
N THR A 100 -21.75 -2.17 0.09
CA THR A 100 -22.77 -2.51 1.10
C THR A 100 -22.48 -3.89 1.72
N GLN A 101 -21.85 -4.79 0.95
CA GLN A 101 -21.46 -6.11 1.41
C GLN A 101 -19.99 -6.38 1.06
N LEU A 102 -19.26 -6.95 2.01
CA LEU A 102 -17.88 -7.37 1.79
C LEU A 102 -17.85 -8.73 1.07
N VAL A 103 -17.06 -8.82 0.03
CA VAL A 103 -16.79 -10.07 -0.70
C VAL A 103 -15.93 -11.00 0.17
N ALA A 104 -15.86 -12.29 -0.16
CA ALA A 104 -15.03 -13.25 0.57
C ALA A 104 -13.57 -12.76 0.73
N PRO A 105 -12.97 -12.93 1.90
CA PRO A 105 -11.62 -12.43 2.16
C PRO A 105 -10.58 -13.18 1.34
N MET A 106 -9.65 -12.43 0.76
CA MET A 106 -8.46 -12.96 0.13
C MET A 106 -7.31 -13.03 1.13
N LYS A 107 -6.48 -14.07 1.02
CA LYS A 107 -5.30 -14.26 1.85
C LYS A 107 -4.04 -13.95 1.05
N ASP A 108 -3.20 -13.10 1.58
CA ASP A 108 -1.86 -12.90 1.04
C ASP A 108 -0.98 -14.10 1.42
N VAL A 109 -0.43 -14.77 0.42
CA VAL A 109 0.37 -15.99 0.59
C VAL A 109 1.63 -15.73 1.42
N LEU A 110 2.29 -14.60 1.20
CA LEU A 110 3.55 -14.26 1.87
C LEU A 110 3.36 -13.86 3.32
N THR A 111 2.53 -12.87 3.55
CA THR A 111 2.34 -12.29 4.89
C THR A 111 1.31 -13.04 5.73
N ARG A 112 0.51 -13.90 5.10
CA ARG A 112 -0.70 -14.53 5.66
C ARG A 112 -1.74 -13.51 6.17
N ALA A 113 -1.59 -12.25 5.79
CA ALA A 113 -2.59 -11.22 6.04
C ALA A 113 -3.85 -11.50 5.22
N ARG A 114 -4.99 -11.16 5.78
CA ARG A 114 -6.29 -11.32 5.10
C ARG A 114 -6.88 -9.96 4.82
N TYR A 115 -7.49 -9.81 3.64
CA TYR A 115 -8.14 -8.60 3.18
C TYR A 115 -9.49 -8.91 2.57
N TYR A 116 -10.45 -8.04 2.79
CA TYR A 116 -11.66 -8.00 1.99
C TYR A 116 -11.37 -7.08 0.79
N PRO A 117 -11.52 -7.58 -0.45
CA PRO A 117 -11.39 -6.74 -1.63
C PRO A 117 -12.53 -5.72 -1.65
N GLY A 118 -12.17 -4.47 -1.68
CA GLY A 118 -13.08 -3.33 -1.81
C GLY A 118 -13.19 -2.84 -3.25
N PRO A 119 -13.82 -1.69 -3.46
CA PRO A 119 -14.05 -1.13 -4.77
C PRO A 119 -12.74 -0.84 -5.51
N VAL A 120 -12.83 -0.85 -6.85
CA VAL A 120 -11.71 -0.60 -7.76
C VAL A 120 -12.10 0.57 -8.66
N ILE A 121 -11.22 1.56 -8.78
CA ILE A 121 -11.24 2.54 -9.85
C ILE A 121 -10.17 2.13 -10.86
N ASP A 122 -10.58 1.92 -12.10
CA ASP A 122 -9.69 1.57 -13.20
C ASP A 122 -10.04 2.49 -14.38
N THR A 123 -9.26 3.52 -14.55
CA THR A 123 -9.49 4.56 -15.55
C THR A 123 -8.18 4.92 -16.26
N ARG A 124 -8.23 5.83 -17.21
CA ARG A 124 -7.03 6.36 -17.90
C ARG A 124 -6.94 7.85 -17.73
N ALA A 125 -5.72 8.34 -17.51
CA ALA A 125 -5.46 9.77 -17.58
C ALA A 125 -5.60 10.25 -19.03
N LEU A 126 -6.47 11.22 -19.28
CA LEU A 126 -6.64 11.78 -20.63
C LEU A 126 -5.55 12.81 -20.94
N VAL A 127 -5.05 13.49 -19.91
CA VAL A 127 -4.05 14.55 -20.02
C VAL A 127 -2.88 14.23 -19.09
N SER A 128 -1.67 14.57 -19.51
CA SER A 128 -0.49 14.48 -18.63
C SER A 128 -0.55 15.55 -17.56
N GLY A 129 -0.24 15.18 -16.33
CA GLY A 129 -0.27 16.08 -15.20
C GLY A 129 -0.24 15.35 -13.87
N ARG A 130 -0.71 16.04 -12.84
CA ARG A 130 -0.77 15.46 -11.50
C ARG A 130 -2.13 14.81 -11.25
N ALA A 131 -2.09 13.54 -10.87
CA ALA A 131 -3.26 12.84 -10.36
C ALA A 131 -3.23 12.77 -8.83
N TYR A 132 -4.40 12.83 -8.22
CA TYR A 132 -4.55 12.69 -6.77
C TYR A 132 -5.43 11.50 -6.43
N ILE A 133 -5.16 10.88 -5.30
CA ILE A 133 -6.00 9.86 -4.70
C ILE A 133 -6.44 10.40 -3.35
N VAL A 134 -7.73 10.57 -3.17
CA VAL A 134 -8.33 11.10 -1.95
C VAL A 134 -9.02 9.97 -1.22
N VAL A 135 -8.74 9.78 0.07
CA VAL A 135 -9.35 8.73 0.91
C VAL A 135 -9.98 9.38 2.12
N TRP A 136 -11.25 9.06 2.40
CA TRP A 136 -11.99 9.59 3.54
C TRP A 136 -13.02 8.58 4.05
N SER A 137 -13.52 8.81 5.26
CA SER A 137 -14.62 8.01 5.81
C SER A 137 -15.94 8.78 5.69
N PRO A 138 -16.90 8.32 4.87
CA PRO A 138 -18.22 8.99 4.75
C PRO A 138 -19.01 8.98 6.06
N HIS A 139 -18.79 7.99 6.91
CA HIS A 139 -19.48 7.82 8.18
C HIS A 139 -18.63 8.23 9.39
N HIS A 140 -17.57 8.99 9.18
CA HIS A 140 -16.64 9.44 10.21
C HIS A 140 -16.02 8.31 11.06
N HIS A 141 -16.01 7.07 10.56
CA HIS A 141 -15.37 5.95 11.23
C HIS A 141 -13.86 6.06 11.15
N MET A 142 -13.20 5.78 12.26
CA MET A 142 -11.74 5.68 12.35
C MET A 142 -11.29 4.23 12.18
N GLY A 143 -10.14 4.03 11.58
CA GLY A 143 -9.59 2.67 11.45
C GLY A 143 -8.50 2.55 10.40
N LYS A 144 -7.99 1.32 10.32
CA LYS A 144 -6.94 0.96 9.37
C LYS A 144 -7.54 0.60 8.01
N TYR A 145 -6.86 0.99 6.94
CA TYR A 145 -7.17 0.62 5.57
C TYR A 145 -5.91 0.36 4.77
N VAL A 146 -6.02 -0.33 3.65
CA VAL A 146 -4.93 -0.54 2.71
C VAL A 146 -5.36 -0.07 1.34
N LEU A 147 -4.55 0.76 0.71
CA LEU A 147 -4.77 1.24 -0.63
C LEU A 147 -3.77 0.54 -1.56
N GLN A 148 -4.27 -0.16 -2.55
CA GLN A 148 -3.46 -0.73 -3.61
C GLN A 148 -3.48 0.22 -4.80
N VAL A 149 -2.31 0.67 -5.21
CA VAL A 149 -2.11 1.55 -6.37
C VAL A 149 -1.29 0.80 -7.41
N GLY A 150 -1.61 1.00 -8.67
CA GLY A 150 -0.88 0.42 -9.79
C GLY A 150 -1.29 -1.00 -10.15
N HIS A 151 -0.79 -1.47 -11.29
CA HIS A 151 -1.17 -2.75 -11.88
C HIS A 151 0.02 -3.62 -12.28
N ARG A 152 1.23 -3.06 -12.44
CA ARG A 152 2.43 -3.79 -12.82
C ARG A 152 3.21 -4.23 -11.59
N TRP A 153 3.56 -5.50 -11.51
CA TRP A 153 4.47 -5.99 -10.48
C TRP A 153 5.86 -5.37 -10.68
N PRO A 154 6.40 -4.69 -9.65
CA PRO A 154 7.76 -4.19 -9.72
C PRO A 154 8.73 -5.38 -9.61
N PHE A 155 9.39 -5.72 -10.68
CA PHE A 155 10.35 -6.83 -10.69
C PHE A 155 11.77 -6.29 -10.53
N HIS A 156 12.15 -5.95 -9.29
CA HIS A 156 13.51 -5.58 -8.93
C HIS A 156 14.07 -6.55 -7.89
N TRP A 157 15.32 -6.99 -8.06
CA TRP A 157 15.99 -7.88 -7.10
C TRP A 157 16.03 -7.29 -5.67
N THR A 158 16.09 -5.97 -5.53
CA THR A 158 16.02 -5.25 -4.26
C THR A 158 14.75 -5.54 -3.46
N TYR A 159 13.65 -5.93 -4.11
CA TYR A 159 12.44 -6.37 -3.42
C TYR A 159 12.66 -7.63 -2.60
N TRP A 160 13.42 -8.58 -3.14
CA TRP A 160 13.71 -9.83 -2.44
C TRP A 160 14.51 -9.59 -1.18
N VAL A 161 15.48 -8.67 -1.21
CA VAL A 161 16.28 -8.29 -0.05
C VAL A 161 15.44 -7.57 1.01
N GLN A 162 14.50 -6.73 0.57
CA GLN A 162 13.64 -5.97 1.48
C GLN A 162 12.39 -6.75 1.94
N LEU A 163 12.04 -7.85 1.27
CA LEU A 163 10.84 -8.64 1.54
C LEU A 163 10.72 -9.04 3.02
N PRO A 164 11.76 -9.57 3.68
CA PRO A 164 11.68 -9.96 5.08
C PRO A 164 11.34 -8.79 6.00
N TYR A 165 11.93 -7.61 5.77
CA TYR A 165 11.65 -6.40 6.53
C TYR A 165 10.18 -5.95 6.35
N TYR A 166 9.67 -5.93 5.10
CA TYR A 166 8.26 -5.60 4.84
C TYR A 166 7.32 -6.63 5.45
N TRP A 167 7.65 -7.91 5.37
CA TRP A 167 6.88 -8.98 6.01
C TRP A 167 6.75 -8.78 7.51
N TRP A 168 7.86 -8.51 8.19
CA TRP A 168 7.88 -8.22 9.62
C TRP A 168 7.02 -6.98 9.97
N ARG A 169 7.11 -5.91 9.20
CA ARG A 169 6.32 -4.69 9.38
C ARG A 169 4.82 -4.92 9.14
N ILE A 170 4.45 -5.61 8.07
CA ILE A 170 3.06 -5.91 7.72
C ILE A 170 2.42 -6.74 8.83
N ARG A 171 3.08 -7.80 9.31
CA ARG A 171 2.55 -8.62 10.40
C ARG A 171 2.31 -7.81 11.67
N GLY A 172 3.24 -6.92 12.03
CA GLY A 172 3.04 -6.02 13.17
C GLY A 172 1.90 -5.03 12.98
N TRP A 173 1.74 -4.50 11.78
CA TRP A 173 0.65 -3.58 11.48
C TRP A 173 -0.72 -4.28 11.57
N PHE A 174 -0.81 -5.55 11.19
CA PHE A 174 -2.00 -6.39 11.37
C PHE A 174 -2.20 -6.88 12.81
N GLY A 175 -1.27 -6.69 13.72
CA GLY A 175 -1.32 -7.27 15.06
C GLY A 175 -1.06 -8.79 15.07
N LEU A 176 -0.48 -9.36 14.01
CA LEU A 176 -0.13 -10.77 13.92
C LEU A 176 1.20 -11.05 14.60
N SER A 177 1.35 -12.24 15.18
CA SER A 177 2.61 -12.68 15.79
C SER A 177 3.79 -12.56 14.83
N ARG A 178 4.86 -11.97 15.27
CA ARG A 178 6.13 -11.82 14.54
C ARG A 178 7.10 -12.97 14.80
N ALA A 179 6.82 -13.84 15.76
CA ALA A 179 7.72 -14.90 16.20
C ALA A 179 8.26 -15.76 15.05
N ALA A 180 7.37 -16.22 14.16
CA ALA A 180 7.78 -17.06 13.02
C ALA A 180 8.73 -16.33 12.04
N VAL A 181 8.59 -15.02 11.88
CA VAL A 181 9.48 -14.22 11.03
C VAL A 181 10.81 -14.03 11.72
N THR A 182 10.78 -13.69 13.01
CA THR A 182 11.99 -13.51 13.80
C THR A 182 12.80 -14.80 13.89
N SER A 183 12.17 -15.95 14.12
CA SER A 183 12.86 -17.25 14.16
C SER A 183 13.47 -17.62 12.80
N ALA A 184 12.78 -17.33 11.69
CA ALA A 184 13.35 -17.55 10.35
C ALA A 184 14.60 -16.69 10.11
N PHE A 185 14.60 -15.42 10.53
CA PHE A 185 15.79 -14.56 10.43
C PHE A 185 16.95 -15.08 11.25
N VAL A 186 16.69 -15.48 12.51
CA VAL A 186 17.73 -16.04 13.38
C VAL A 186 18.32 -17.31 12.75
N ALA A 187 17.48 -18.21 12.22
CA ALA A 187 17.94 -19.43 11.57
C ALA A 187 18.82 -19.14 10.34
N VAL A 188 18.42 -18.20 9.47
CA VAL A 188 19.22 -17.80 8.31
C VAL A 188 20.55 -17.16 8.73
N PHE A 189 20.53 -16.31 9.75
CA PHE A 189 21.74 -15.67 10.25
C PHE A 189 22.71 -16.71 10.82
N LEU A 190 22.23 -17.68 11.61
CA LEU A 190 23.04 -18.77 12.14
C LEU A 190 23.63 -19.63 11.03
N LEU A 191 22.85 -19.95 10.00
CA LEU A 191 23.33 -20.70 8.84
C LEU A 191 24.48 -19.98 8.13
N ILE A 192 24.34 -18.69 7.89
CA ILE A 192 25.40 -17.86 7.29
C ILE A 192 26.65 -17.86 8.18
N ALA A 193 26.50 -17.69 9.48
CA ALA A 193 27.61 -17.71 10.43
C ALA A 193 28.37 -19.05 10.41
N VAL A 194 27.66 -20.18 10.36
CA VAL A 194 28.24 -21.51 10.26
C VAL A 194 29.01 -21.69 8.95
N ILE A 195 28.44 -21.24 7.82
CA ILE A 195 29.12 -21.31 6.51
C ILE A 195 30.42 -20.50 6.53
N LEU A 196 30.36 -19.25 7.03
CA LEU A 196 31.54 -18.39 7.11
C LEU A 196 32.62 -18.98 8.04
N ALA A 197 32.24 -19.52 9.19
CA ALA A 197 33.18 -20.19 10.10
C ALA A 197 33.83 -21.41 9.42
N GLY A 198 33.06 -22.19 8.68
CA GLY A 198 33.59 -23.33 7.92
C GLY A 198 34.58 -22.93 6.82
N LEU A 199 34.33 -21.84 6.13
CA LEU A 199 35.24 -21.31 5.10
C LEU A 199 36.57 -20.83 5.74
N THR A 200 36.51 -20.09 6.83
CA THR A 200 37.70 -19.59 7.51
C THR A 200 38.54 -20.72 8.13
N GLN A 201 37.93 -21.82 8.59
CA GLN A 201 38.65 -23.00 9.05
C GLN A 201 39.39 -23.74 7.92
N ARG A 202 38.73 -23.86 6.75
CA ARG A 202 39.37 -24.46 5.55
C ARG A 202 40.59 -23.70 5.09
N GLU A 203 40.54 -22.37 5.08
CA GLU A 203 41.70 -21.54 4.72
C GLU A 203 42.86 -21.73 5.69
N ARG A 204 42.58 -21.80 7.00
CA ARG A 204 43.60 -22.03 8.03
C ARG A 204 44.25 -23.42 7.95
N SER A 205 43.48 -24.44 7.55
CA SER A 205 44.03 -25.79 7.40
C SER A 205 44.93 -25.89 6.17
N ASN A 206 44.59 -25.21 5.05
CA ASN A 206 45.42 -25.20 3.85
C ASN A 206 46.74 -24.44 4.03
N VAL A 207 46.79 -23.41 4.85
CA VAL A 207 48.04 -22.65 5.14
C VAL A 207 48.96 -23.45 6.07
N ARG A 208 48.44 -24.37 6.87
CA ARG A 208 49.28 -25.23 7.75
C ARG A 208 49.86 -26.47 7.06
N SER A 209 49.37 -26.79 5.87
CA SER A 209 49.84 -27.95 5.06
C SER A 209 50.88 -27.60 3.97
N GLN A 210 51.29 -26.35 3.87
CA GLN A 210 52.44 -25.87 3.10
C GLN A 210 53.60 -25.54 4.04
#